data_c60a0b8c306ed0b0c861254e0244bf03
#
_entry.id   c60a0b8c306ed0b0c861254e0244bf03
#
_cell.length_a   1.000
_cell.length_b   1.000
_cell.length_c   1.000
_cell.angle_alpha   90.00
_cell.angle_beta   90.00
_cell.angle_gamma   90.00
#
_symmetry.space_group_name_H-M   'P 1'
#
loop_
_entity.id
_entity.type
_entity.pdbx_description
1 polymer ?
#
loop_
_entity_poly.entity_id
_entity_poly.type
_entity_poly.pdbx_seq_one_letter_code
_entity_poly.pdbx_strand_id
1 'polypeptide(L)'
;EPGLTDKADMESESRAAAFGGVTSYFDMPNTKPQTTTPDHWNAKRQLGREKSHVNYAFFYGATNDNADTFGSVDPRHVPGIKLFMGSSTGNMLVDNRASLEKIFSSTDKVIMTHCEDTDEINRNMAEAKSKYGDDPDVVHHPEIRSEQACYDSSALAVELARKNHARLHIAHITTARELTLIPKASDDDMQRGTLPRITAEAVVAHLMFCDEDYARLGTRIKCNPAVKTRADRDALRRGLTD
;
A
#
# COMPACT_ATOMS: atom_id res chain seq x y z
N GLU A 1 -6.95 13.47 -4.36
CA GLU A 1 -7.05 14.91 -4.27
C GLU A 1 -6.18 15.42 -3.10
N PRO A 2 -5.48 16.47 -3.20
CA PRO A 2 -5.55 17.50 -4.25
C PRO A 2 -5.00 17.01 -5.60
N GLY A 3 -5.44 17.65 -6.69
CA GLY A 3 -5.13 17.23 -8.06
C GLY A 3 -5.66 15.84 -8.39
N LEU A 4 -5.37 15.32 -9.59
CA LEU A 4 -5.77 14.00 -10.06
C LEU A 4 -7.30 13.75 -9.96
N THR A 5 -8.10 14.76 -10.31
CA THR A 5 -9.57 14.74 -10.19
C THR A 5 -10.29 14.43 -11.50
N ASP A 6 -9.55 14.01 -12.52
CA ASP A 6 -10.06 13.67 -13.84
C ASP A 6 -11.01 12.45 -13.86
N LYS A 7 -10.88 11.56 -12.88
CA LYS A 7 -11.75 10.39 -12.71
C LYS A 7 -12.83 10.60 -11.66
N ALA A 8 -12.44 11.18 -10.53
CA ALA A 8 -13.30 11.36 -9.37
C ALA A 8 -12.62 12.32 -8.37
N ASP A 9 -13.40 12.88 -7.46
CA ASP A 9 -12.91 13.76 -6.39
C ASP A 9 -13.40 13.33 -5.00
N MET A 10 -12.98 14.04 -3.94
CA MET A 10 -13.37 13.70 -2.57
C MET A 10 -14.88 13.81 -2.36
N GLU A 11 -15.55 14.73 -3.04
CA GLU A 11 -16.99 14.89 -2.89
C GLU A 11 -17.74 13.71 -3.48
N SER A 12 -17.47 13.38 -4.75
CA SER A 12 -18.12 12.29 -5.46
C SER A 12 -17.85 10.93 -4.80
N GLU A 13 -16.59 10.65 -4.46
CA GLU A 13 -16.20 9.36 -3.91
C GLU A 13 -16.61 9.16 -2.45
N SER A 14 -16.58 10.21 -1.63
CA SER A 14 -17.10 10.11 -0.26
C SER A 14 -18.63 9.94 -0.23
N ARG A 15 -19.33 10.51 -1.19
CA ARG A 15 -20.75 10.27 -1.39
C ARG A 15 -21.03 8.82 -1.83
N ALA A 16 -20.26 8.31 -2.78
CA ALA A 16 -20.33 6.91 -3.19
C ALA A 16 -20.03 5.96 -2.03
N ALA A 17 -19.02 6.27 -1.21
CA ALA A 17 -18.70 5.52 0.00
C ALA A 17 -19.89 5.45 0.96
N ALA A 18 -20.55 6.59 1.23
CA ALA A 18 -21.75 6.63 2.07
C ALA A 18 -22.88 5.75 1.53
N PHE A 19 -23.16 5.80 0.23
CA PHE A 19 -24.16 4.93 -0.43
C PHE A 19 -23.78 3.44 -0.36
N GLY A 20 -22.47 3.12 -0.35
CA GLY A 20 -21.96 1.76 -0.18
C GLY A 20 -21.89 1.29 1.28
N GLY A 21 -22.30 2.12 2.25
CA GLY A 21 -22.24 1.80 3.67
C GLY A 21 -20.84 2.03 4.32
N VAL A 22 -19.91 2.66 3.61
CA VAL A 22 -18.59 3.03 4.12
C VAL A 22 -18.69 4.37 4.82
N THR A 23 -18.43 4.39 6.14
CA THR A 23 -18.57 5.58 6.98
C THR A 23 -17.27 6.33 7.26
N SER A 24 -16.14 5.77 6.83
CA SER A 24 -14.82 6.36 7.05
C SER A 24 -13.83 5.90 5.98
N TYR A 25 -12.92 6.77 5.57
CA TYR A 25 -11.83 6.40 4.67
C TYR A 25 -10.51 7.06 5.07
N PHE A 26 -9.40 6.44 4.67
CA PHE A 26 -8.07 7.00 4.76
C PHE A 26 -7.48 7.16 3.35
N ASP A 27 -7.12 8.38 2.96
CA ASP A 27 -6.59 8.64 1.62
C ASP A 27 -5.06 8.75 1.61
N MET A 28 -4.48 8.37 0.46
CA MET A 28 -3.05 8.24 0.24
C MET A 28 -2.38 9.56 -0.08
N PRO A 29 -1.06 9.71 0.17
CA PRO A 29 -0.33 10.97 -0.01
C PRO A 29 0.17 11.22 -1.43
N ASN A 30 0.07 10.27 -2.35
CA ASN A 30 0.58 10.35 -3.73
C ASN A 30 -0.32 11.21 -4.63
N THR A 31 -0.60 12.41 -4.22
CA THR A 31 -1.46 13.41 -4.86
C THR A 31 -0.64 14.51 -5.57
N LYS A 32 -1.27 15.54 -6.11
CA LYS A 32 -0.61 16.70 -6.74
C LYS A 32 -1.15 18.02 -6.16
N PRO A 33 -0.39 18.68 -5.27
CA PRO A 33 0.93 18.28 -4.75
C PRO A 33 0.86 17.02 -3.87
N GLN A 34 2.02 16.34 -3.70
CA GLN A 34 2.16 15.21 -2.79
C GLN A 34 1.99 15.66 -1.33
N THR A 35 1.35 14.84 -0.51
CA THR A 35 1.10 15.12 0.92
C THR A 35 2.30 14.70 1.77
N THR A 36 3.44 15.34 1.57
CA THR A 36 4.75 15.01 2.15
C THR A 36 5.36 16.11 3.00
N THR A 37 4.61 17.21 3.20
CA THR A 37 4.96 18.31 4.10
C THR A 37 3.80 18.64 5.02
N PRO A 38 4.04 19.22 6.21
CA PRO A 38 2.96 19.65 7.12
C PRO A 38 1.94 20.58 6.43
N ASP A 39 2.41 21.51 5.59
CA ASP A 39 1.52 22.46 4.89
C ASP A 39 0.61 21.74 3.90
N HIS A 40 1.15 20.83 3.07
CA HIS A 40 0.35 20.05 2.13
C HIS A 40 -0.64 19.14 2.87
N TRP A 41 -0.24 18.55 4.00
CA TRP A 41 -1.13 17.72 4.79
C TRP A 41 -2.28 18.54 5.40
N ASN A 42 -1.98 19.73 5.94
CA ASN A 42 -3.00 20.64 6.46
C ASN A 42 -3.95 21.13 5.36
N ALA A 43 -3.44 21.48 4.19
CA ALA A 43 -4.25 21.88 3.03
C ALA A 43 -5.18 20.74 2.59
N LYS A 44 -4.70 19.50 2.55
CA LYS A 44 -5.54 18.32 2.23
C LYS A 44 -6.62 18.09 3.29
N ARG A 45 -6.32 18.30 4.56
CA ARG A 45 -7.33 18.22 5.64
C ARG A 45 -8.42 19.27 5.46
N GLN A 46 -8.08 20.47 5.02
CA GLN A 46 -9.07 21.51 4.74
C GLN A 46 -9.98 21.09 3.59
N LEU A 47 -9.44 20.52 2.50
CA LEU A 47 -10.26 19.94 1.42
C LEU A 47 -11.22 18.86 1.93
N GLY A 48 -10.75 17.97 2.80
CA GLY A 48 -11.60 16.94 3.39
C GLY A 48 -12.75 17.55 4.21
N ARG A 49 -12.49 18.63 4.95
CA ARG A 49 -13.52 19.34 5.72
C ARG A 49 -14.60 19.95 4.82
N GLU A 50 -14.20 20.44 3.65
CA GLU A 50 -15.09 21.12 2.71
C GLU A 50 -15.90 20.14 1.85
N LYS A 51 -15.33 18.98 1.51
CA LYS A 51 -15.87 18.08 0.49
C LYS A 51 -16.36 16.74 0.99
N SER A 52 -15.81 16.21 2.08
CA SER A 52 -16.13 14.84 2.49
C SER A 52 -17.50 14.71 3.15
N HIS A 53 -18.27 13.72 2.69
CA HIS A 53 -19.59 13.36 3.26
C HIS A 53 -19.50 12.28 4.34
N VAL A 54 -18.33 11.68 4.55
CA VAL A 54 -18.07 10.66 5.58
C VAL A 54 -16.81 11.02 6.37
N ASN A 55 -16.51 10.29 7.45
CA ASN A 55 -15.28 10.53 8.22
C ASN A 55 -14.04 10.27 7.35
N TYR A 56 -12.99 11.04 7.59
CA TYR A 56 -11.77 10.96 6.80
C TYR A 56 -10.52 11.21 7.64
N ALA A 57 -9.42 10.62 7.20
CA ALA A 57 -8.08 11.03 7.59
C ALA A 57 -7.10 10.81 6.41
N PHE A 58 -5.92 11.41 6.49
CA PHE A 58 -4.96 11.42 5.42
C PHE A 58 -3.61 10.95 5.90
N PHE A 59 -3.03 9.95 5.21
CA PHE A 59 -1.67 9.54 5.46
C PHE A 59 -0.68 10.66 5.13
N TYR A 60 0.37 10.73 5.94
CA TYR A 60 1.53 11.55 5.64
C TYR A 60 2.53 10.73 4.84
N GLY A 61 2.99 11.24 3.71
CA GLY A 61 3.87 10.50 2.80
C GLY A 61 5.33 10.58 3.24
N ALA A 62 6.00 9.43 3.31
CA ALA A 62 7.45 9.36 3.43
C ALA A 62 8.13 9.68 2.08
N THR A 63 9.29 10.30 2.18
CA THR A 63 10.24 10.53 1.08
C THR A 63 11.64 10.15 1.54
N ASN A 64 12.60 10.18 0.61
CA ASN A 64 14.00 9.91 0.98
C ASN A 64 14.56 10.89 2.03
N ASP A 65 13.94 12.07 2.22
CA ASP A 65 14.55 13.19 2.96
C ASP A 65 13.71 13.71 4.13
N ASN A 66 12.42 13.30 4.29
CA ASN A 66 11.49 13.98 5.19
C ASN A 66 11.21 13.27 6.53
N ALA A 67 11.95 12.23 6.88
CA ALA A 67 11.72 11.47 8.12
C ALA A 67 11.73 12.35 9.39
N ASP A 68 12.54 13.42 9.40
CA ASP A 68 12.63 14.37 10.52
C ASP A 68 11.34 15.20 10.72
N THR A 69 10.44 15.22 9.75
CA THR A 69 9.16 15.94 9.83
C THR A 69 8.01 15.11 10.40
N PHE A 70 8.18 13.81 10.64
CA PHE A 70 7.09 12.92 11.08
C PHE A 70 6.51 13.31 12.46
N GLY A 71 7.33 13.95 13.30
CA GLY A 71 6.89 14.49 14.59
C GLY A 71 5.95 15.69 14.49
N SER A 72 5.94 16.40 13.34
CA SER A 72 5.16 17.62 13.16
C SER A 72 3.67 17.41 12.90
N VAL A 73 3.24 16.18 12.57
CA VAL A 73 1.82 15.84 12.35
C VAL A 73 1.23 15.18 13.59
N ASP A 74 0.08 15.70 14.03
CA ASP A 74 -0.60 15.20 15.22
C ASP A 74 -1.07 13.74 15.04
N PRO A 75 -0.63 12.80 15.89
CA PRO A 75 -0.98 11.38 15.77
C PRO A 75 -2.49 11.10 15.92
N ARG A 76 -3.27 12.04 16.48
CA ARG A 76 -4.74 11.92 16.57
C ARG A 76 -5.44 12.18 15.24
N HIS A 77 -4.75 12.76 14.27
CA HIS A 77 -5.31 13.19 12.98
C HIS A 77 -4.66 12.54 11.77
N VAL A 78 -3.60 11.74 11.98
CA VAL A 78 -2.90 11.00 10.92
C VAL A 78 -3.00 9.50 11.19
N PRO A 79 -3.51 8.68 10.24
CA PRO A 79 -3.58 7.23 10.43
C PRO A 79 -2.19 6.60 10.55
N GLY A 80 -1.20 7.19 9.88
CA GLY A 80 0.17 6.73 9.86
C GLY A 80 1.01 7.42 8.79
N ILE A 81 2.22 6.90 8.61
CA ILE A 81 3.16 7.30 7.57
C ILE A 81 3.01 6.33 6.39
N LYS A 82 2.72 6.83 5.20
CA LYS A 82 2.68 6.00 3.99
C LYS A 82 4.04 5.98 3.31
N LEU A 83 4.56 4.80 3.11
CA LEU A 83 5.86 4.52 2.49
C LEU A 83 5.67 3.69 1.22
N PHE A 84 6.28 4.11 0.12
CA PHE A 84 6.33 3.36 -1.13
C PHE A 84 7.72 2.73 -1.31
N MET A 85 7.81 1.43 -1.08
CA MET A 85 9.00 0.62 -1.32
C MET A 85 8.95 0.00 -2.73
N GLY A 86 8.59 0.81 -3.74
CA GLY A 86 8.36 0.44 -5.12
C GLY A 86 7.12 1.14 -5.70
N SER A 87 6.93 1.04 -7.01
CA SER A 87 5.73 1.51 -7.73
C SER A 87 5.28 2.94 -7.43
N SER A 88 6.22 3.84 -7.18
CA SER A 88 5.98 5.27 -7.03
C SER A 88 6.90 6.06 -7.95
N THR A 89 6.76 7.38 -7.94
CA THR A 89 7.53 8.28 -8.79
C THR A 89 8.19 9.38 -7.96
N GLY A 90 9.32 9.86 -8.48
CA GLY A 90 10.05 10.94 -7.83
C GLY A 90 10.52 10.57 -6.43
N ASN A 91 10.55 11.54 -5.52
CA ASN A 91 11.11 11.39 -4.17
C ASN A 91 10.24 10.52 -3.22
N MET A 92 9.02 10.15 -3.62
CA MET A 92 8.19 9.20 -2.86
C MET A 92 8.53 7.73 -3.12
N LEU A 93 9.32 7.41 -4.13
CA LEU A 93 9.95 6.11 -4.25
C LEU A 93 11.13 6.06 -3.29
N VAL A 94 11.02 5.22 -2.26
CA VAL A 94 12.08 5.03 -1.25
C VAL A 94 12.57 3.59 -1.34
N ASP A 95 13.64 3.39 -2.07
CA ASP A 95 14.34 2.10 -2.27
C ASP A 95 15.75 2.09 -1.67
N ASN A 96 16.24 3.26 -1.25
CA ASN A 96 17.55 3.40 -0.60
C ASN A 96 17.50 2.85 0.83
N ARG A 97 18.36 1.88 1.15
CA ARG A 97 18.44 1.23 2.47
C ARG A 97 18.62 2.20 3.62
N ALA A 98 19.44 3.24 3.47
CA ALA A 98 19.70 4.21 4.54
C ALA A 98 18.46 5.06 4.84
N SER A 99 17.74 5.49 3.81
CA SER A 99 16.46 6.22 3.96
C SER A 99 15.40 5.34 4.62
N LEU A 100 15.29 4.07 4.22
CA LEU A 100 14.39 3.12 4.85
C LEU A 100 14.69 2.92 6.33
N GLU A 101 15.95 2.68 6.70
CA GLU A 101 16.39 2.56 8.09
C GLU A 101 16.02 3.81 8.91
N LYS A 102 16.26 5.01 8.36
CA LYS A 102 15.90 6.26 9.01
C LYS A 102 14.38 6.38 9.21
N ILE A 103 13.57 6.05 8.21
CA ILE A 103 12.11 6.10 8.30
C ILE A 103 11.60 5.17 9.40
N PHE A 104 12.03 3.90 9.40
CA PHE A 104 11.59 2.91 10.37
C PHE A 104 12.02 3.22 11.81
N SER A 105 13.10 3.97 12.00
CA SER A 105 13.58 4.39 13.33
C SER A 105 13.04 5.73 13.82
N SER A 106 12.31 6.50 12.97
CA SER A 106 11.97 7.91 13.25
C SER A 106 10.57 8.12 13.79
N THR A 107 9.74 7.08 13.96
CA THR A 107 8.35 7.27 14.34
C THR A 107 7.75 6.09 15.08
N ASP A 108 6.88 6.38 16.05
CA ASP A 108 6.00 5.39 16.71
C ASP A 108 4.65 5.21 15.99
N LYS A 109 4.39 6.02 14.96
CA LYS A 109 3.18 5.91 14.14
C LYS A 109 3.24 4.62 13.31
N VAL A 110 2.08 4.14 12.87
CA VAL A 110 2.03 3.04 11.92
C VAL A 110 2.71 3.47 10.62
N ILE A 111 3.63 2.65 10.12
CA ILE A 111 4.19 2.78 8.78
C ILE A 111 3.40 1.84 7.87
N MET A 112 2.63 2.40 6.95
CA MET A 112 1.90 1.65 5.93
C MET A 112 2.72 1.58 4.66
N THR A 113 3.07 0.38 4.22
CA THR A 113 3.96 0.18 3.07
C THR A 113 3.22 -0.32 1.83
N HIS A 114 3.59 0.19 0.66
CA HIS A 114 3.44 -0.52 -0.61
C HIS A 114 4.74 -1.27 -0.87
N CYS A 115 4.66 -2.56 -1.09
CA CYS A 115 5.81 -3.45 -1.18
C CYS A 115 5.88 -4.15 -2.54
N GLU A 116 6.76 -3.67 -3.40
CA GLU A 116 7.16 -4.32 -4.64
C GLU A 116 8.63 -3.96 -4.94
N ASP A 117 9.46 -4.95 -5.25
CA ASP A 117 10.86 -4.72 -5.60
C ASP A 117 10.97 -4.15 -7.02
N THR A 118 11.47 -2.91 -7.13
CA THR A 118 11.57 -2.20 -8.41
C THR A 118 12.59 -2.85 -9.37
N ASP A 119 13.70 -3.35 -8.85
CA ASP A 119 14.74 -3.97 -9.68
C ASP A 119 14.26 -5.31 -10.23
N GLU A 120 13.55 -6.09 -9.42
CA GLU A 120 12.90 -7.32 -9.87
C GLU A 120 11.87 -7.03 -10.97
N ILE A 121 11.00 -6.05 -10.77
CA ILE A 121 9.99 -5.65 -11.76
C ILE A 121 10.66 -5.20 -13.07
N ASN A 122 11.71 -4.40 -13.00
CA ASN A 122 12.43 -3.92 -14.17
C ASN A 122 13.09 -5.07 -14.95
N ARG A 123 13.67 -6.03 -14.25
CA ARG A 123 14.26 -7.24 -14.82
C ARG A 123 13.20 -8.08 -15.54
N ASN A 124 12.08 -8.36 -14.86
CA ASN A 124 10.96 -9.11 -15.41
C ASN A 124 10.32 -8.40 -16.62
N MET A 125 10.23 -7.08 -16.59
CA MET A 125 9.72 -6.28 -17.71
C MET A 125 10.66 -6.39 -18.92
N ALA A 126 11.98 -6.34 -18.73
CA ALA A 126 12.95 -6.51 -19.80
C ALA A 126 12.85 -7.91 -20.42
N GLU A 127 12.71 -8.96 -19.62
CA GLU A 127 12.49 -10.33 -20.08
C GLU A 127 11.16 -10.46 -20.84
N ALA A 128 10.07 -9.89 -20.30
CA ALA A 128 8.77 -9.91 -20.97
C ALA A 128 8.82 -9.22 -22.34
N LYS A 129 9.48 -8.05 -22.41
CA LYS A 129 9.67 -7.36 -23.69
C LYS A 129 10.49 -8.17 -24.70
N SER A 130 11.54 -8.83 -24.25
CA SER A 130 12.34 -9.71 -25.10
C SER A 130 11.53 -10.89 -25.65
N LYS A 131 10.57 -11.40 -24.89
CA LYS A 131 9.80 -12.60 -25.24
C LYS A 131 8.51 -12.28 -26.00
N TYR A 132 7.84 -11.19 -25.64
CA TYR A 132 6.49 -10.87 -26.12
C TYR A 132 6.41 -9.56 -26.94
N GLY A 133 7.53 -8.86 -27.13
CA GLY A 133 7.59 -7.57 -27.84
C GLY A 133 7.54 -6.37 -26.87
N ASP A 134 7.69 -5.16 -27.42
CA ASP A 134 7.87 -3.92 -26.66
C ASP A 134 6.67 -3.54 -25.76
N ASP A 135 5.47 -4.04 -26.07
CA ASP A 135 4.26 -3.83 -25.28
C ASP A 135 3.63 -5.19 -24.92
N PRO A 136 4.15 -5.89 -23.89
CA PRO A 136 3.61 -7.17 -23.45
C PRO A 136 2.14 -7.07 -23.07
N ASP A 137 1.33 -8.04 -23.53
CA ASP A 137 -0.09 -8.10 -23.18
C ASP A 137 -0.31 -8.14 -21.67
N VAL A 138 -1.45 -7.60 -21.23
CA VAL A 138 -1.81 -7.51 -19.81
C VAL A 138 -1.86 -8.86 -19.09
N VAL A 139 -2.03 -9.97 -19.79
CA VAL A 139 -1.97 -11.31 -19.21
C VAL A 139 -0.62 -11.62 -18.57
N HIS A 140 0.46 -10.94 -19.00
CA HIS A 140 1.81 -11.05 -18.43
C HIS A 140 2.05 -10.11 -17.25
N HIS A 141 1.06 -9.30 -16.86
CA HIS A 141 1.22 -8.38 -15.73
C HIS A 141 1.64 -9.08 -14.43
N PRO A 142 1.07 -10.25 -14.04
CA PRO A 142 1.50 -10.98 -12.85
C PRO A 142 2.89 -11.62 -12.97
N GLU A 143 3.39 -11.90 -14.19
CA GLU A 143 4.77 -12.34 -14.40
C GLU A 143 5.75 -11.19 -14.18
N ILE A 144 5.42 -9.99 -14.66
CA ILE A 144 6.24 -8.79 -14.53
C ILE A 144 6.25 -8.31 -13.08
N ARG A 145 5.08 -8.16 -12.46
CA ARG A 145 4.91 -7.84 -11.04
C ARG A 145 4.72 -9.13 -10.24
N SER A 146 5.82 -9.87 -10.14
CA SER A 146 5.85 -11.25 -9.68
C SER A 146 5.58 -11.41 -8.19
N GLU A 147 5.30 -12.65 -7.77
CA GLU A 147 5.28 -13.04 -6.37
C GLU A 147 6.61 -12.68 -5.69
N GLN A 148 7.74 -12.92 -6.35
CA GLN A 148 9.07 -12.65 -5.81
C GLN A 148 9.26 -11.16 -5.52
N ALA A 149 8.85 -10.28 -6.44
CA ALA A 149 8.94 -8.83 -6.23
C ALA A 149 8.14 -8.36 -5.01
N CYS A 150 6.95 -8.91 -4.78
CA CYS A 150 6.14 -8.61 -3.60
C CYS A 150 6.78 -9.16 -2.33
N TYR A 151 7.22 -10.42 -2.34
CA TYR A 151 7.78 -11.08 -1.17
C TYR A 151 9.07 -10.43 -0.70
N ASP A 152 10.01 -10.13 -1.59
CA ASP A 152 11.32 -9.55 -1.20
C ASP A 152 11.15 -8.19 -0.57
N SER A 153 10.30 -7.33 -1.13
CA SER A 153 10.00 -6.02 -0.57
C SER A 153 9.25 -6.12 0.76
N SER A 154 8.27 -7.01 0.88
CA SER A 154 7.54 -7.24 2.13
C SER A 154 8.43 -7.83 3.22
N ALA A 155 9.33 -8.76 2.88
CA ALA A 155 10.29 -9.34 3.81
C ALA A 155 11.27 -8.28 4.34
N LEU A 156 11.76 -7.38 3.47
CA LEU A 156 12.58 -6.24 3.87
C LEU A 156 11.83 -5.30 4.84
N ALA A 157 10.57 -4.98 4.55
CA ALA A 157 9.75 -4.15 5.44
C ALA A 157 9.58 -4.79 6.82
N VAL A 158 9.33 -6.10 6.88
CA VAL A 158 9.23 -6.86 8.13
C VAL A 158 10.55 -6.91 8.90
N GLU A 159 11.67 -7.12 8.21
CA GLU A 159 13.01 -7.06 8.81
C GLU A 159 13.26 -5.70 9.48
N LEU A 160 13.02 -4.61 8.74
CA LEU A 160 13.20 -3.25 9.24
C LEU A 160 12.28 -2.92 10.42
N ALA A 161 11.03 -3.36 10.36
CA ALA A 161 10.06 -3.16 11.44
C ALA A 161 10.49 -3.89 12.71
N ARG A 162 10.94 -5.14 12.60
CA ARG A 162 11.45 -5.92 13.75
C ARG A 162 12.69 -5.31 14.35
N LYS A 163 13.66 -4.92 13.51
CA LYS A 163 14.92 -4.30 13.95
C LYS A 163 14.69 -3.00 14.72
N ASN A 164 13.76 -2.17 14.28
CA ASN A 164 13.48 -0.86 14.85
C ASN A 164 12.30 -0.84 15.82
N HIS A 165 11.70 -1.99 16.13
CA HIS A 165 10.48 -2.11 16.92
C HIS A 165 9.33 -1.22 16.39
N ALA A 166 9.29 -0.97 15.08
CA ALA A 166 8.30 -0.14 14.44
C ALA A 166 6.93 -0.85 14.33
N ARG A 167 5.87 -0.06 14.16
CA ARG A 167 4.54 -0.55 13.83
C ARG A 167 4.40 -0.56 12.32
N LEU A 168 4.23 -1.74 11.73
CA LEU A 168 4.14 -1.93 10.28
C LEU A 168 2.75 -2.40 9.88
N HIS A 169 2.21 -1.82 8.81
CA HIS A 169 1.06 -2.33 8.09
C HIS A 169 1.40 -2.49 6.61
N ILE A 170 1.40 -3.73 6.11
CA ILE A 170 1.67 -4.00 4.70
C ILE A 170 0.34 -3.89 3.96
N ALA A 171 0.25 -2.91 3.06
CA ALA A 171 -0.94 -2.70 2.24
C ALA A 171 -1.09 -3.80 1.18
N HIS A 172 -2.34 -4.16 0.88
CA HIS A 172 -2.73 -4.96 -0.29
C HIS A 172 -1.80 -6.13 -0.63
N ILE A 173 -1.48 -7.00 0.35
CA ILE A 173 -0.73 -8.23 0.05
C ILE A 173 -1.47 -9.08 -0.99
N THR A 174 -0.72 -9.78 -1.84
CA THR A 174 -1.28 -10.47 -3.01
C THR A 174 -0.93 -11.94 -3.11
N THR A 175 -0.06 -12.44 -2.22
CA THR A 175 0.48 -13.79 -2.34
C THR A 175 0.33 -14.60 -1.06
N ALA A 176 0.18 -15.91 -1.22
CA ALA A 176 0.21 -16.87 -0.11
C ALA A 176 1.55 -16.81 0.65
N ARG A 177 2.63 -16.53 -0.07
CA ARG A 177 3.97 -16.44 0.51
C ARG A 177 4.12 -15.24 1.44
N GLU A 178 3.55 -14.08 1.10
CA GLU A 178 3.56 -12.91 1.97
C GLU A 178 2.84 -13.14 3.30
N LEU A 179 1.76 -13.95 3.32
CA LEU A 179 1.07 -14.31 4.57
C LEU A 179 2.00 -14.96 5.60
N THR A 180 3.05 -15.67 5.16
CA THR A 180 4.02 -16.29 6.07
C THR A 180 4.87 -15.30 6.86
N LEU A 181 4.94 -14.05 6.40
CA LEU A 181 5.67 -12.96 7.06
C LEU A 181 4.88 -12.33 8.21
N ILE A 182 3.56 -12.47 8.18
CA ILE A 182 2.65 -11.80 9.11
C ILE A 182 2.50 -12.67 10.37
N PRO A 183 2.82 -12.14 11.56
CA PRO A 183 2.63 -12.89 12.79
C PRO A 183 1.14 -13.06 13.07
N LYS A 184 0.75 -14.26 13.51
CA LYS A 184 -0.58 -14.47 14.09
C LYS A 184 -0.69 -13.70 15.41
N ALA A 185 -1.89 -13.17 15.70
CA ALA A 185 -2.17 -12.62 17.02
C ALA A 185 -2.01 -13.73 18.08
N SER A 186 -1.30 -13.44 19.16
CA SER A 186 -1.20 -14.37 20.28
C SER A 186 -2.50 -14.36 21.12
N ASP A 187 -2.75 -15.40 21.88
CA ASP A 187 -3.87 -15.41 22.83
C ASP A 187 -3.80 -14.24 23.84
N ASP A 188 -2.59 -13.82 24.21
CA ASP A 188 -2.36 -12.68 25.08
C ASP A 188 -2.74 -11.35 24.39
N ASP A 189 -2.42 -11.19 23.10
CA ASP A 189 -2.85 -10.04 22.31
C ASP A 189 -4.38 -9.97 22.23
N MET A 190 -5.02 -11.10 21.97
CA MET A 190 -6.49 -11.18 21.87
C MET A 190 -7.16 -10.89 23.22
N GLN A 191 -6.64 -11.39 24.33
CA GLN A 191 -7.16 -11.11 25.67
C GLN A 191 -7.02 -9.64 26.08
N ARG A 192 -5.93 -8.99 25.66
CA ARG A 192 -5.67 -7.57 25.95
C ARG A 192 -6.30 -6.62 24.93
N GLY A 193 -6.89 -7.15 23.85
CA GLY A 193 -7.39 -6.33 22.75
C GLY A 193 -6.28 -5.53 22.05
N THR A 194 -5.05 -6.04 22.04
CA THR A 194 -3.91 -5.44 21.36
C THR A 194 -3.70 -6.09 20.00
N LEU A 195 -3.28 -5.28 19.02
CA LEU A 195 -2.91 -5.79 17.71
C LEU A 195 -1.40 -6.09 17.66
N PRO A 196 -0.98 -7.12 16.91
CA PRO A 196 0.42 -7.32 16.59
C PRO A 196 1.04 -6.05 16.02
N ARG A 197 2.33 -5.84 16.24
CA ARG A 197 3.06 -4.67 15.67
C ARG A 197 3.17 -4.73 14.16
N ILE A 198 3.05 -5.90 13.56
CA ILE A 198 3.08 -6.13 12.11
C ILE A 198 1.74 -6.70 11.71
N THR A 199 1.07 -6.00 10.83
CA THR A 199 -0.23 -6.36 10.27
C THR A 199 -0.22 -6.20 8.75
N ALA A 200 -1.21 -6.75 8.08
CA ALA A 200 -1.38 -6.60 6.63
C ALA A 200 -2.86 -6.49 6.27
N GLU A 201 -3.13 -6.03 5.06
CA GLU A 201 -4.49 -6.04 4.49
C GLU A 201 -4.50 -6.69 3.11
N ALA A 202 -5.64 -7.27 2.72
CA ALA A 202 -5.94 -7.66 1.36
C ALA A 202 -7.07 -6.78 0.82
N VAL A 203 -7.01 -6.44 -0.47
CA VAL A 203 -8.05 -5.65 -1.13
C VAL A 203 -8.98 -6.52 -1.97
N VAL A 204 -10.19 -6.02 -2.22
CA VAL A 204 -11.26 -6.77 -2.91
C VAL A 204 -10.81 -7.38 -4.23
N ALA A 205 -10.00 -6.67 -5.02
CA ALA A 205 -9.49 -7.18 -6.29
C ALA A 205 -8.72 -8.51 -6.12
N HIS A 206 -7.83 -8.59 -5.13
CA HIS A 206 -7.01 -9.77 -4.87
C HIS A 206 -7.79 -10.91 -4.18
N LEU A 207 -8.93 -10.58 -3.56
CA LEU A 207 -9.84 -11.58 -3.00
C LEU A 207 -10.84 -12.13 -4.04
N MET A 208 -11.09 -11.39 -5.12
CA MET A 208 -12.09 -11.75 -6.14
C MET A 208 -11.48 -12.43 -7.35
N PHE A 209 -10.38 -11.89 -7.88
CA PHE A 209 -9.81 -12.28 -9.16
C PHE A 209 -8.54 -13.12 -9.01
N CYS A 210 -8.17 -13.83 -10.06
CA CYS A 210 -6.90 -14.50 -10.21
C CYS A 210 -6.33 -14.27 -11.62
N ASP A 211 -5.12 -14.72 -11.88
CA ASP A 211 -4.40 -14.55 -13.14
C ASP A 211 -5.17 -15.04 -14.37
N GLU A 212 -5.95 -16.11 -14.23
CA GLU A 212 -6.79 -16.64 -15.31
C GLU A 212 -7.85 -15.62 -15.79
N ASP A 213 -8.26 -14.67 -14.92
CA ASP A 213 -9.26 -13.67 -15.26
C ASP A 213 -8.75 -12.58 -16.22
N TYR A 214 -7.42 -12.40 -16.35
CA TYR A 214 -6.85 -11.44 -17.31
C TYR A 214 -7.26 -11.74 -18.75
N ALA A 215 -7.37 -13.02 -19.13
CA ALA A 215 -7.79 -13.42 -20.47
C ALA A 215 -9.22 -12.91 -20.84
N ARG A 216 -10.07 -12.78 -19.83
CA ARG A 216 -11.48 -12.35 -20.01
C ARG A 216 -11.72 -10.88 -19.70
N LEU A 217 -11.04 -10.35 -18.67
CA LEU A 217 -11.30 -8.99 -18.17
C LEU A 217 -10.26 -7.97 -18.65
N GLY A 218 -9.11 -8.43 -19.12
CA GLY A 218 -8.05 -7.56 -19.64
C GLY A 218 -7.60 -6.53 -18.61
N THR A 219 -7.44 -5.31 -19.06
CA THR A 219 -6.96 -4.19 -18.22
C THR A 219 -7.93 -3.76 -17.12
N ARG A 220 -9.16 -4.26 -17.10
CA ARG A 220 -10.16 -3.92 -16.06
C ARG A 220 -9.77 -4.43 -14.67
N ILE A 221 -8.91 -5.45 -14.60
CA ILE A 221 -8.38 -5.98 -13.34
C ILE A 221 -6.91 -5.66 -13.13
N LYS A 222 -6.32 -4.82 -14.01
CA LYS A 222 -4.92 -4.40 -13.87
C LYS A 222 -4.77 -3.47 -12.66
N CYS A 223 -4.04 -3.92 -11.66
CA CYS A 223 -3.70 -3.14 -10.46
C CYS A 223 -2.26 -3.42 -10.02
N ASN A 224 -1.76 -2.65 -9.09
CA ASN A 224 -0.42 -2.78 -8.51
C ASN A 224 -0.54 -2.89 -6.98
N PRO A 225 -0.08 -3.99 -6.40
CA PRO A 225 0.51 -5.19 -7.03
C PRO A 225 -0.48 -5.94 -7.94
N ALA A 226 0.04 -6.73 -8.89
CA ALA A 226 -0.80 -7.47 -9.82
C ALA A 226 -1.68 -8.52 -9.11
N VAL A 227 -2.85 -8.80 -9.66
CA VAL A 227 -3.64 -9.99 -9.30
C VAL A 227 -2.80 -11.23 -9.61
N LYS A 228 -2.70 -12.16 -8.67
CA LYS A 228 -1.85 -13.36 -8.71
C LYS A 228 -2.64 -14.63 -8.99
N THR A 229 -2.07 -15.78 -8.68
CA THR A 229 -2.65 -17.08 -8.97
C THR A 229 -3.94 -17.35 -8.19
N ARG A 230 -4.71 -18.32 -8.66
CA ARG A 230 -5.88 -18.84 -7.93
C ARG A 230 -5.50 -19.32 -6.53
N ALA A 231 -4.34 -19.97 -6.38
CA ALA A 231 -3.86 -20.45 -5.10
C ALA A 231 -3.57 -19.30 -4.12
N ASP A 232 -3.00 -18.20 -4.60
CA ASP A 232 -2.76 -16.98 -3.82
C ASP A 232 -4.08 -16.36 -3.35
N ARG A 233 -5.02 -16.13 -4.28
CA ARG A 233 -6.35 -15.63 -3.93
C ARG A 233 -7.03 -16.46 -2.84
N ASP A 234 -7.01 -17.78 -3.00
CA ASP A 234 -7.67 -18.70 -2.06
C ASP A 234 -6.94 -18.72 -0.71
N ALA A 235 -5.61 -18.54 -0.69
CA ALA A 235 -4.84 -18.37 0.55
C ALA A 235 -5.18 -17.04 1.25
N LEU A 236 -5.27 -15.93 0.52
CA LEU A 236 -5.70 -14.65 1.08
C LEU A 236 -7.08 -14.72 1.71
N ARG A 237 -8.04 -15.39 1.06
CA ARG A 237 -9.38 -15.60 1.61
C ARG A 237 -9.37 -16.38 2.93
N ARG A 238 -8.56 -17.44 3.02
CA ARG A 238 -8.39 -18.17 4.29
C ARG A 238 -7.76 -17.29 5.36
N GLY A 239 -6.74 -16.50 5.01
CA GLY A 239 -6.06 -15.60 5.94
C GLY A 239 -6.92 -14.49 6.55
N LEU A 240 -8.17 -14.31 6.08
CA LEU A 240 -9.12 -13.38 6.71
C LEU A 240 -9.76 -13.97 7.98
N THR A 241 -9.68 -15.28 8.17
CA THR A 241 -10.37 -16.00 9.26
C THR A 241 -9.45 -16.85 10.13
N ASP A 242 -8.17 -16.98 9.77
CA ASP A 242 -7.18 -17.86 10.46
C ASP A 242 -6.45 -17.13 11.60
#